data_162eb3f9619d9c79fe8cfa5b75fce86b
#
_entry.id   162eb3f9619d9c79fe8cfa5b75fce86b
#
_cell.length_a   1.000
_cell.length_b   1.000
_cell.length_c   1.000
_cell.angle_alpha   90.00
_cell.angle_beta   90.00
_cell.angle_gamma   90.00
#
_symmetry.space_group_name_H-M   'P 1'
#
loop_
_entity.id
_entity.type
_entity.pdbx_description
1 polymer ?
#
loop_
_entity_poly.entity_id
_entity_poly.type
_entity_poly.pdbx_seq_one_letter_code
_entity_poly.pdbx_strand_id
1 'polypeptide(L)'
;MISRILLTAAMLAASATGIRAQERAAVDYVDPFIGTRSMGHVFPGACVPHGIVQLSPDTEMVPHNIDGAYVPDTYRYCAGYQYDDPTIVGFSHTHLSGTGHSDLGDILLMPTVGEVQLDRGTAENPETGYRSRFSHDRERACAGYYEVMLDDYGIRAQLTATERVGVHRYTYPEGREQHLILDLTHGIYNYEGKVRWAQVRVENDTLVTGYRITSGWARTNYTYFAMSFSRPIRNYGAVDKAPLDYRGGWGKFDTSHNFPEIGGCGIVMHFDFGDDPAPLEVRVALSAVGTQGARANLEAETAGRTFDELVAEARGRWSDEMAHIEAEGDEGALRMLYTSLYHTMINPSVYQDVDGRYRGLDHEIHEAEEGRTNYTIFSVWD
;
A
#
# COMPACT_ATOMS: atom_id res chain seq x y z
N MET A 1 -73.15 6.46 -57.97
CA MET A 1 -72.60 6.89 -56.64
C MET A 1 -71.51 5.90 -56.27
N ILE A 2 -70.29 6.32 -56.50
CA ILE A 2 -69.10 5.45 -56.27
C ILE A 2 -68.40 6.06 -55.06
N SER A 3 -68.43 5.35 -53.88
CA SER A 3 -67.75 5.74 -52.66
C SER A 3 -66.31 5.30 -52.74
N ARG A 4 -65.36 6.26 -52.65
CA ARG A 4 -63.92 6.02 -52.53
C ARG A 4 -63.56 5.79 -51.11
N ILE A 5 -63.00 4.64 -50.75
CA ILE A 5 -62.42 4.31 -49.48
C ILE A 5 -60.90 4.68 -49.57
N LEU A 6 -60.47 5.67 -48.82
CA LEU A 6 -59.08 5.99 -48.63
C LEU A 6 -58.53 5.10 -47.53
N LEU A 7 -57.59 4.22 -47.87
CA LEU A 7 -56.77 3.48 -46.91
C LEU A 7 -55.56 4.33 -46.50
N THR A 8 -55.55 4.80 -45.27
CA THR A 8 -54.39 5.48 -44.68
C THR A 8 -53.47 4.42 -44.07
N ALA A 9 -52.33 4.15 -44.70
CA ALA A 9 -51.28 3.30 -44.15
C ALA A 9 -50.45 4.13 -43.13
N ALA A 10 -50.60 3.84 -41.85
CA ALA A 10 -49.72 4.39 -40.79
C ALA A 10 -48.41 3.58 -40.75
N MET A 11 -47.31 4.16 -41.23
CA MET A 11 -45.98 3.60 -41.02
C MET A 11 -45.59 3.83 -39.56
N LEU A 12 -45.56 2.79 -38.74
CA LEU A 12 -44.85 2.79 -37.45
C LEU A 12 -43.34 2.74 -37.74
N ALA A 13 -42.70 3.87 -37.57
CA ALA A 13 -41.24 3.92 -37.45
C ALA A 13 -40.86 3.33 -36.08
N ALA A 14 -40.46 2.06 -36.05
CA ALA A 14 -39.80 1.49 -34.89
C ALA A 14 -38.42 2.12 -34.77
N SER A 15 -38.27 3.10 -33.88
CA SER A 15 -36.97 3.61 -33.41
C SER A 15 -36.30 2.46 -32.65
N ALA A 16 -35.42 1.72 -33.29
CA ALA A 16 -34.49 0.84 -32.65
C ALA A 16 -33.48 1.73 -31.87
N THR A 17 -33.82 2.04 -30.62
CA THR A 17 -32.82 2.47 -29.67
C THR A 17 -31.91 1.27 -29.43
N GLY A 18 -30.87 1.16 -30.25
CA GLY A 18 -29.77 0.26 -29.98
C GLY A 18 -29.22 0.61 -28.62
N ILE A 19 -29.37 -0.27 -27.65
CA ILE A 19 -28.58 -0.26 -26.44
C ILE A 19 -27.13 -0.45 -26.94
N ARG A 20 -26.41 0.64 -27.16
CA ARG A 20 -24.96 0.54 -27.31
C ARG A 20 -24.49 -0.02 -25.97
N ALA A 21 -23.95 -1.25 -25.99
CA ALA A 21 -23.17 -1.74 -24.86
C ALA A 21 -22.19 -0.63 -24.54
N GLN A 22 -22.20 -0.15 -23.31
CA GLN A 22 -21.28 0.89 -22.87
C GLN A 22 -19.88 0.35 -23.13
N GLU A 23 -19.15 1.00 -24.02
CA GLU A 23 -17.81 0.59 -24.41
C GLU A 23 -16.96 0.60 -23.15
N ARG A 24 -16.36 -0.54 -22.80
CA ARG A 24 -15.58 -0.70 -21.58
C ARG A 24 -14.37 0.22 -21.65
N ALA A 25 -14.15 1.03 -20.59
CA ALA A 25 -13.03 1.95 -20.57
C ALA A 25 -11.69 1.18 -20.54
N ALA A 26 -10.65 1.71 -21.16
CA ALA A 26 -9.32 1.10 -21.22
C ALA A 26 -8.79 0.68 -19.84
N VAL A 27 -8.99 1.49 -18.82
CA VAL A 27 -8.59 1.22 -17.42
C VAL A 27 -9.29 -0.02 -16.85
N ASP A 28 -10.45 -0.42 -17.33
CA ASP A 28 -11.18 -1.59 -16.85
C ASP A 28 -10.62 -2.93 -17.39
N TYR A 29 -9.67 -2.87 -18.31
CA TYR A 29 -8.91 -4.03 -18.77
C TYR A 29 -7.66 -4.28 -17.92
N VAL A 30 -7.24 -3.34 -17.08
CA VAL A 30 -6.09 -3.53 -16.20
C VAL A 30 -6.40 -4.58 -15.14
N ASP A 31 -5.55 -5.59 -15.08
CA ASP A 31 -5.63 -6.68 -14.09
C ASP A 31 -4.31 -6.77 -13.32
N PRO A 32 -4.23 -6.14 -12.12
CA PRO A 32 -3.01 -6.11 -11.34
C PRO A 32 -2.51 -7.48 -10.85
N PHE A 33 -3.33 -8.55 -10.96
CA PHE A 33 -2.88 -9.89 -10.62
C PHE A 33 -2.01 -10.55 -11.71
N ILE A 34 -2.03 -10.04 -12.94
CA ILE A 34 -1.14 -10.55 -14.00
C ILE A 34 0.31 -10.29 -13.60
N GLY A 35 1.11 -11.36 -13.50
CA GLY A 35 2.51 -11.30 -13.11
C GLY A 35 2.78 -11.47 -11.60
N THR A 36 1.75 -11.65 -10.75
CA THR A 36 1.93 -11.84 -9.30
C THR A 36 2.31 -13.27 -8.88
N ARG A 37 2.51 -14.17 -9.85
CA ARG A 37 2.94 -15.56 -9.61
C ARG A 37 4.39 -15.78 -9.99
N SER A 38 5.02 -16.72 -9.33
CA SER A 38 6.37 -17.21 -9.65
C SER A 38 7.40 -16.07 -9.71
N MET A 39 7.96 -15.78 -10.88
CA MET A 39 9.00 -14.79 -11.13
C MET A 39 8.49 -13.54 -11.87
N GLY A 40 7.20 -13.24 -11.76
CA GLY A 40 6.63 -12.03 -12.39
C GLY A 40 7.01 -10.74 -11.67
N HIS A 41 7.26 -10.79 -10.37
CA HIS A 41 7.77 -9.70 -9.53
C HIS A 41 6.94 -8.41 -9.59
N VAL A 42 5.62 -8.56 -9.62
CA VAL A 42 4.68 -7.43 -9.54
C VAL A 42 3.74 -7.61 -8.35
N PHE A 43 3.11 -6.55 -7.91
CA PHE A 43 2.20 -6.51 -6.76
C PHE A 43 0.78 -6.12 -7.19
N PRO A 44 -0.29 -6.60 -6.52
CA PRO A 44 -1.67 -6.30 -6.88
C PRO A 44 -2.23 -5.05 -6.20
N GLY A 45 -1.46 -4.39 -5.35
CA GLY A 45 -1.92 -3.32 -4.47
C GLY A 45 -2.24 -2.01 -5.18
N ALA A 46 -2.70 -1.05 -4.41
CA ALA A 46 -3.13 0.25 -4.91
C ALA A 46 -1.95 1.21 -5.07
N CYS A 47 -1.86 1.84 -6.22
CA CYS A 47 -0.96 2.94 -6.51
C CYS A 47 -1.58 3.88 -7.54
N VAL A 48 -0.98 5.05 -7.76
CA VAL A 48 -1.28 5.92 -8.89
C VAL A 48 -0.08 5.98 -9.83
N PRO A 49 -0.24 6.41 -11.09
CA PRO A 49 0.91 6.56 -11.99
C PRO A 49 2.03 7.34 -11.34
N HIS A 50 3.23 6.75 -11.35
CA HIS A 50 4.45 7.35 -10.81
C HIS A 50 4.40 7.78 -9.32
N GLY A 51 3.43 7.31 -8.52
CA GLY A 51 3.36 7.62 -7.09
C GLY A 51 4.54 7.04 -6.31
N ILE A 52 5.00 7.73 -5.25
CA ILE A 52 6.00 7.17 -4.33
C ILE A 52 5.39 6.05 -3.46
N VAL A 53 4.06 6.04 -3.31
CA VAL A 53 3.35 5.02 -2.55
C VAL A 53 2.86 3.92 -3.49
N GLN A 54 3.31 2.70 -3.21
CA GLN A 54 2.79 1.45 -3.74
C GLN A 54 2.25 0.65 -2.56
N LEU A 55 0.96 0.83 -2.24
CA LEU A 55 0.32 0.23 -1.08
C LEU A 55 -0.22 -1.16 -1.40
N SER A 56 0.46 -2.20 -0.94
CA SER A 56 0.16 -3.58 -1.33
C SER A 56 0.23 -4.55 -0.15
N PRO A 57 -0.50 -5.68 -0.21
CA PRO A 57 -0.28 -6.78 0.70
C PRO A 57 1.10 -7.41 0.47
N ASP A 58 1.74 -7.82 1.57
CA ASP A 58 2.89 -8.71 1.58
C ASP A 58 2.46 -10.08 2.10
N THR A 59 2.80 -11.14 1.38
CA THR A 59 2.40 -12.50 1.75
C THR A 59 3.46 -13.22 2.57
N GLU A 60 4.75 -12.89 2.37
CA GLU A 60 5.83 -13.47 3.16
C GLU A 60 7.01 -12.49 3.25
N MET A 61 7.84 -12.70 4.25
CA MET A 61 9.11 -12.04 4.43
C MET A 61 10.20 -13.12 4.55
N VAL A 62 10.80 -13.45 3.43
CA VAL A 62 11.87 -14.45 3.39
C VAL A 62 13.21 -13.81 3.71
N PRO A 63 13.98 -14.30 4.69
CA PRO A 63 15.31 -13.76 4.96
C PRO A 63 16.24 -14.06 3.80
N HIS A 64 17.08 -13.08 3.44
CA HIS A 64 18.04 -13.22 2.33
C HIS A 64 19.04 -14.36 2.56
N ASN A 65 19.43 -14.59 3.80
CA ASN A 65 20.28 -15.69 4.16
C ASN A 65 19.89 -16.26 5.53
N ILE A 66 20.16 -17.54 5.71
CA ILE A 66 20.05 -18.24 6.99
C ILE A 66 21.42 -18.88 7.25
N ASP A 67 22.01 -18.61 8.43
CA ASP A 67 23.34 -19.11 8.82
C ASP A 67 24.45 -18.83 7.78
N GLY A 68 24.35 -17.68 7.09
CA GLY A 68 25.30 -17.27 6.06
C GLY A 68 25.07 -17.90 4.67
N ALA A 69 24.09 -18.79 4.53
CA ALA A 69 23.71 -19.38 3.24
C ALA A 69 22.58 -18.57 2.57
N TYR A 70 22.73 -18.28 1.28
CA TYR A 70 21.69 -17.60 0.50
C TYR A 70 20.40 -18.46 0.44
N VAL A 71 19.26 -17.82 0.62
CA VAL A 71 17.93 -18.39 0.52
C VAL A 71 17.32 -18.07 -0.85
N PRO A 72 17.26 -19.04 -1.80
CA PRO A 72 16.79 -18.77 -3.17
C PRO A 72 15.34 -18.26 -3.22
N ASP A 73 14.48 -18.66 -2.29
CA ASP A 73 13.07 -18.26 -2.25
C ASP A 73 12.87 -16.75 -2.05
N THR A 74 13.87 -16.05 -1.52
CA THR A 74 13.84 -14.57 -1.45
C THR A 74 13.57 -13.94 -2.81
N TYR A 75 14.08 -14.57 -3.89
CA TYR A 75 13.91 -14.05 -5.25
C TYR A 75 12.45 -14.06 -5.72
N ARG A 76 11.62 -15.00 -5.25
CA ARG A 76 10.20 -15.05 -5.58
C ARG A 76 9.44 -13.85 -5.02
N TYR A 77 9.91 -13.27 -3.91
CA TYR A 77 9.23 -12.21 -3.17
C TYR A 77 9.77 -10.81 -3.49
N CYS A 78 10.36 -10.59 -4.66
CA CYS A 78 10.91 -9.28 -5.02
C CYS A 78 9.87 -8.13 -4.94
N ALA A 79 8.60 -8.44 -5.16
CA ALA A 79 7.50 -7.48 -5.02
C ALA A 79 6.60 -7.71 -3.77
N GLY A 80 7.04 -8.54 -2.81
CA GLY A 80 6.35 -8.76 -1.54
C GLY A 80 5.15 -9.70 -1.58
N TYR A 81 4.45 -9.81 -2.69
CA TYR A 81 3.25 -10.62 -2.87
C TYR A 81 3.50 -11.82 -3.79
N GLN A 82 2.94 -12.97 -3.42
CA GLN A 82 2.84 -14.16 -4.27
C GLN A 82 1.41 -14.67 -4.27
N TYR A 83 0.80 -14.79 -5.46
CA TYR A 83 -0.60 -15.17 -5.61
C TYR A 83 -0.94 -16.53 -5.00
N ASP A 84 0.00 -17.49 -5.01
CA ASP A 84 -0.25 -18.85 -4.52
C ASP A 84 -0.07 -18.98 -2.99
N ASP A 85 0.28 -17.91 -2.29
CA ASP A 85 0.44 -17.93 -0.84
C ASP A 85 -0.90 -17.88 -0.10
N PRO A 86 -1.03 -18.59 1.04
CA PRO A 86 -2.30 -18.70 1.75
C PRO A 86 -2.54 -17.59 2.79
N THR A 87 -1.53 -16.75 3.08
CA THR A 87 -1.59 -15.76 4.16
C THR A 87 -1.04 -14.40 3.74
N ILE A 88 -1.57 -13.34 4.35
CA ILE A 88 -1.06 -11.97 4.28
C ILE A 88 -0.39 -11.62 5.62
N VAL A 89 0.84 -11.09 5.55
CA VAL A 89 1.59 -10.57 6.72
C VAL A 89 1.09 -9.17 7.08
N GLY A 90 0.75 -8.37 6.10
CA GLY A 90 0.27 -7.02 6.28
C GLY A 90 0.32 -6.23 4.98
N PHE A 91 0.17 -4.91 5.10
CA PHE A 91 0.14 -3.98 3.97
C PHE A 91 1.28 -2.97 4.11
N SER A 92 2.30 -3.06 3.26
CA SER A 92 3.40 -2.09 3.24
C SER A 92 3.23 -1.04 2.13
N HIS A 93 3.97 0.05 2.21
CA HIS A 93 3.71 1.25 1.40
C HIS A 93 4.68 1.45 0.25
N THR A 94 5.71 0.62 0.14
CA THR A 94 6.72 0.75 -0.92
C THR A 94 7.06 -0.61 -1.52
N HIS A 95 6.93 -0.72 -2.85
CA HIS A 95 7.21 -1.94 -3.60
C HIS A 95 7.92 -1.61 -4.91
N LEU A 96 8.77 -2.53 -5.36
CA LEU A 96 9.28 -2.54 -6.73
C LEU A 96 8.32 -3.34 -7.62
N SER A 97 8.26 -3.00 -8.91
CA SER A 97 7.51 -3.72 -9.94
C SER A 97 8.45 -4.18 -11.05
N GLY A 98 8.29 -5.40 -11.55
CA GLY A 98 9.08 -5.99 -12.63
C GLY A 98 10.57 -6.25 -12.31
N THR A 99 11.03 -5.90 -11.12
CA THR A 99 12.44 -5.93 -10.74
C THR A 99 12.81 -7.25 -10.10
N GLY A 100 13.82 -7.93 -10.65
CA GLY A 100 14.38 -9.16 -10.09
C GLY A 100 15.33 -8.93 -8.89
N HIS A 101 15.03 -7.95 -8.05
CA HIS A 101 15.76 -7.67 -6.81
C HIS A 101 14.77 -7.26 -5.71
N SER A 102 14.91 -7.87 -4.54
CA SER A 102 14.06 -7.58 -3.39
C SER A 102 14.59 -6.37 -2.64
N ASP A 103 13.77 -5.37 -2.41
CA ASP A 103 14.03 -4.25 -1.48
C ASP A 103 12.71 -3.60 -1.09
N LEU A 104 12.76 -2.55 -0.26
CA LEU A 104 11.61 -1.78 0.21
C LEU A 104 10.72 -2.57 1.20
N GLY A 105 9.40 -2.45 1.14
CA GLY A 105 8.47 -2.98 2.13
C GLY A 105 8.40 -2.08 3.37
N ASP A 106 8.41 -0.75 3.15
CA ASP A 106 8.42 0.22 4.25
C ASP A 106 7.03 0.40 4.86
N ILE A 107 7.01 0.60 6.18
CA ILE A 107 5.84 0.97 6.97
C ILE A 107 4.70 -0.03 6.79
N LEU A 108 4.87 -1.23 7.34
CA LEU A 108 3.86 -2.28 7.29
C LEU A 108 2.80 -2.05 8.37
N LEU A 109 1.53 -2.11 7.95
CA LEU A 109 0.35 -2.09 8.81
C LEU A 109 -0.43 -3.40 8.71
N MET A 110 -0.94 -3.88 9.86
CA MET A 110 -1.83 -5.05 9.91
C MET A 110 -2.98 -4.82 10.91
N PRO A 111 -4.24 -4.76 10.47
CA PRO A 111 -5.39 -4.68 11.36
C PRO A 111 -5.67 -6.05 11.99
N THR A 112 -5.96 -6.07 13.30
CA THR A 112 -6.24 -7.30 14.05
C THR A 112 -7.38 -7.07 15.05
N VAL A 113 -7.94 -8.14 15.60
CA VAL A 113 -8.92 -8.11 16.70
C VAL A 113 -8.54 -9.12 17.78
N GLY A 114 -8.94 -8.83 19.01
CA GLY A 114 -8.74 -9.74 20.15
C GLY A 114 -7.38 -9.59 20.81
N GLU A 115 -6.71 -10.68 21.15
CA GLU A 115 -5.39 -10.62 21.79
C GLU A 115 -4.35 -10.03 20.84
N VAL A 116 -3.61 -9.01 21.31
CA VAL A 116 -2.57 -8.37 20.52
C VAL A 116 -1.36 -9.28 20.40
N GLN A 117 -1.01 -9.63 19.18
CA GLN A 117 0.21 -10.36 18.84
C GLN A 117 1.16 -9.42 18.12
N LEU A 118 2.44 -9.41 18.51
CA LEU A 118 3.47 -8.57 17.90
C LEU A 118 4.49 -9.36 17.08
N ASP A 119 4.35 -10.69 17.03
CA ASP A 119 5.09 -11.57 16.13
C ASP A 119 4.30 -11.79 14.83
N ARG A 120 5.01 -12.07 13.75
CA ARG A 120 4.37 -12.30 12.43
C ARG A 120 3.67 -13.64 12.33
N GLY A 121 4.07 -14.63 13.13
CA GLY A 121 3.71 -16.02 12.91
C GLY A 121 4.37 -16.57 11.65
N THR A 122 3.97 -17.79 11.24
CA THR A 122 4.41 -18.43 10.00
C THR A 122 3.21 -18.74 9.11
N ALA A 123 3.43 -18.99 7.82
CA ALA A 123 2.35 -19.37 6.91
C ALA A 123 1.66 -20.69 7.33
N GLU A 124 2.41 -21.63 7.94
CA GLU A 124 1.88 -22.90 8.44
C GLU A 124 1.11 -22.74 9.76
N ASN A 125 1.51 -21.77 10.59
CA ASN A 125 0.90 -21.50 11.90
C ASN A 125 0.63 -19.99 12.06
N PRO A 126 -0.31 -19.43 11.30
CA PRO A 126 -0.59 -17.98 11.32
C PRO A 126 -1.12 -17.50 12.67
N GLU A 127 -1.79 -18.37 13.44
CA GLU A 127 -2.31 -18.10 14.78
C GLU A 127 -1.23 -17.83 15.84
N THR A 128 0.05 -18.07 15.53
CA THR A 128 1.18 -17.72 16.41
C THR A 128 1.65 -16.27 16.26
N GLY A 129 0.95 -15.49 15.44
CA GLY A 129 1.29 -14.09 15.19
C GLY A 129 0.14 -13.29 14.63
N TYR A 130 0.46 -12.13 14.06
CA TYR A 130 -0.54 -11.18 13.56
C TYR A 130 -0.93 -11.42 12.09
N ARG A 131 -0.28 -12.30 11.30
CA ARG A 131 -0.69 -12.58 9.92
C ARG A 131 -2.08 -13.21 9.85
N SER A 132 -2.71 -13.15 8.70
CA SER A 132 -4.03 -13.72 8.46
C SER A 132 -4.08 -14.55 7.20
N ARG A 133 -4.85 -15.64 7.24
CA ARG A 133 -5.31 -16.36 6.05
C ARG A 133 -6.24 -15.46 5.23
N PHE A 134 -6.29 -15.71 3.93
CA PHE A 134 -7.22 -15.05 3.01
C PHE A 134 -7.59 -16.00 1.86
N SER A 135 -8.57 -15.59 1.05
CA SER A 135 -8.99 -16.31 -0.15
C SER A 135 -9.20 -15.37 -1.31
N HIS A 136 -8.74 -15.77 -2.51
CA HIS A 136 -8.94 -15.00 -3.74
C HIS A 136 -10.40 -14.79 -4.13
N ASP A 137 -11.33 -15.64 -3.64
CA ASP A 137 -12.78 -15.42 -3.81
C ASP A 137 -13.27 -14.14 -3.09
N ARG A 138 -12.47 -13.65 -2.14
CA ARG A 138 -12.73 -12.44 -1.34
C ARG A 138 -11.61 -11.41 -1.45
N GLU A 139 -10.85 -11.49 -2.52
CA GLU A 139 -9.79 -10.56 -2.88
C GLU A 139 -10.13 -9.90 -4.22
N ARG A 140 -9.84 -8.61 -4.34
CA ARG A 140 -10.08 -7.85 -5.55
C ARG A 140 -9.01 -6.78 -5.73
N ALA A 141 -8.51 -6.65 -6.96
CA ALA A 141 -7.64 -5.57 -7.37
C ALA A 141 -8.13 -4.93 -8.68
N CYS A 142 -7.93 -3.64 -8.81
CA CYS A 142 -8.02 -2.90 -10.06
C CYS A 142 -7.11 -1.68 -9.98
N ALA A 143 -6.91 -0.98 -11.08
CA ALA A 143 -6.05 0.19 -11.11
C ALA A 143 -6.45 1.22 -10.03
N GLY A 144 -5.55 1.47 -9.07
CA GLY A 144 -5.74 2.40 -7.96
C GLY A 144 -6.51 1.88 -6.75
N TYR A 145 -6.89 0.61 -6.73
CA TYR A 145 -7.67 0.04 -5.63
C TYR A 145 -7.38 -1.45 -5.39
N TYR A 146 -7.35 -1.83 -4.11
CA TYR A 146 -7.23 -3.21 -3.65
C TYR A 146 -8.16 -3.47 -2.46
N GLU A 147 -8.74 -4.67 -2.37
CA GLU A 147 -9.45 -5.12 -1.17
C GLU A 147 -9.28 -6.62 -0.94
N VAL A 148 -9.33 -7.00 0.33
CA VAL A 148 -9.28 -8.40 0.76
C VAL A 148 -10.01 -8.60 2.09
N MET A 149 -10.53 -9.82 2.30
CA MET A 149 -11.01 -10.26 3.60
C MET A 149 -9.88 -11.01 4.33
N LEU A 150 -9.51 -10.52 5.51
CA LEU A 150 -8.59 -11.19 6.43
C LEU A 150 -9.39 -12.22 7.25
N ASP A 151 -9.26 -13.48 6.90
CA ASP A 151 -10.17 -14.54 7.34
C ASP A 151 -10.09 -14.84 8.84
N ASP A 152 -8.88 -14.82 9.42
CA ASP A 152 -8.67 -15.12 10.83
C ASP A 152 -9.25 -14.02 11.75
N TYR A 153 -9.41 -12.81 11.24
CA TYR A 153 -9.92 -11.66 11.98
C TYR A 153 -11.34 -11.24 11.56
N GLY A 154 -11.82 -11.69 10.39
CA GLY A 154 -13.07 -11.22 9.82
C GLY A 154 -13.05 -9.73 9.45
N ILE A 155 -11.87 -9.21 9.10
CA ILE A 155 -11.67 -7.79 8.77
C ILE A 155 -11.64 -7.63 7.25
N ARG A 156 -12.47 -6.72 6.73
CA ARG A 156 -12.35 -6.27 5.34
C ARG A 156 -11.36 -5.12 5.29
N ALA A 157 -10.25 -5.33 4.58
CA ALA A 157 -9.25 -4.32 4.30
C ALA A 157 -9.44 -3.78 2.88
N GLN A 158 -9.53 -2.46 2.74
CA GLN A 158 -9.66 -1.74 1.48
C GLN A 158 -8.54 -0.71 1.39
N LEU A 159 -7.87 -0.64 0.25
CA LEU A 159 -6.69 0.19 0.03
C LEU A 159 -6.87 1.06 -1.22
N THR A 160 -6.42 2.30 -1.14
CA THR A 160 -6.20 3.18 -2.27
C THR A 160 -4.96 4.04 -2.01
N ALA A 161 -4.52 4.80 -2.99
CA ALA A 161 -3.37 5.68 -2.82
C ALA A 161 -3.55 6.98 -3.60
N THR A 162 -2.91 8.02 -3.12
CA THR A 162 -2.54 9.21 -3.88
C THR A 162 -1.06 9.10 -4.26
N GLU A 163 -0.47 10.18 -4.71
CA GLU A 163 0.95 10.16 -5.12
C GLU A 163 1.90 9.88 -3.95
N ARG A 164 1.58 10.44 -2.74
CA ARG A 164 2.43 10.35 -1.54
C ARG A 164 1.75 9.75 -0.33
N VAL A 165 0.45 9.38 -0.42
CA VAL A 165 -0.32 8.89 0.72
C VAL A 165 -0.99 7.56 0.40
N GLY A 166 -0.70 6.54 1.21
CA GLY A 166 -1.47 5.30 1.25
C GLY A 166 -2.70 5.48 2.14
N VAL A 167 -3.85 5.03 1.68
CA VAL A 167 -5.12 5.20 2.38
C VAL A 167 -5.78 3.84 2.58
N HIS A 168 -6.01 3.50 3.83
CA HIS A 168 -6.63 2.26 4.25
C HIS A 168 -8.01 2.52 4.81
N ARG A 169 -8.95 1.62 4.58
CA ARG A 169 -10.22 1.55 5.27
C ARG A 169 -10.44 0.12 5.77
N TYR A 170 -10.52 -0.04 7.09
CA TYR A 170 -10.71 -1.32 7.75
C TYR A 170 -12.11 -1.41 8.34
N THR A 171 -12.87 -2.41 7.92
CA THR A 171 -14.17 -2.74 8.52
C THR A 171 -13.98 -3.95 9.42
N TYR A 172 -14.12 -3.73 10.72
CA TYR A 172 -13.95 -4.74 11.75
C TYR A 172 -15.26 -5.47 12.06
N PRO A 173 -15.23 -6.71 12.55
CA PRO A 173 -16.40 -7.38 13.06
C PRO A 173 -16.92 -6.67 14.33
N GLU A 174 -18.25 -6.63 14.50
CA GLU A 174 -18.89 -5.99 15.64
C GLU A 174 -18.50 -6.61 16.99
N GLY A 175 -18.40 -5.78 18.03
CA GLY A 175 -18.16 -6.20 19.41
C GLY A 175 -16.79 -6.81 19.68
N ARG A 176 -15.80 -6.53 18.84
CA ARG A 176 -14.41 -6.97 19.01
C ARG A 176 -13.50 -5.77 19.23
N GLU A 177 -12.57 -5.90 20.17
CA GLU A 177 -11.50 -4.90 20.31
C GLU A 177 -10.66 -4.86 19.05
N GLN A 178 -10.45 -3.64 18.57
CA GLN A 178 -9.84 -3.34 17.27
C GLN A 178 -8.44 -2.81 17.47
N HIS A 179 -7.49 -3.42 16.80
CA HIS A 179 -6.08 -3.06 16.87
C HIS A 179 -5.51 -2.83 15.48
N LEU A 180 -4.45 -2.04 15.43
CA LEU A 180 -3.61 -1.86 14.25
C LEU A 180 -2.17 -2.09 14.66
N ILE A 181 -1.50 -3.06 14.04
CA ILE A 181 -0.08 -3.31 14.20
C ILE A 181 0.70 -2.42 13.23
N LEU A 182 1.74 -1.75 13.70
CA LEU A 182 2.76 -1.08 12.92
C LEU A 182 4.07 -1.84 13.10
N ASP A 183 4.54 -2.53 12.06
CA ASP A 183 5.81 -3.24 12.08
C ASP A 183 6.88 -2.51 11.27
N LEU A 184 7.79 -1.83 11.96
CA LEU A 184 8.94 -1.15 11.33
C LEU A 184 10.13 -2.07 11.10
N THR A 185 10.04 -3.35 11.47
CA THR A 185 11.08 -4.35 11.20
C THR A 185 10.87 -5.05 9.85
N HIS A 186 9.67 -4.89 9.28
CA HIS A 186 9.34 -5.54 8.00
C HIS A 186 10.20 -5.01 6.86
N GLY A 187 10.46 -5.86 5.88
CA GLY A 187 11.12 -5.50 4.62
C GLY A 187 11.07 -6.67 3.66
N ILE A 188 10.80 -6.40 2.39
CA ILE A 188 10.75 -7.43 1.34
C ILE A 188 12.10 -8.12 1.21
N TYR A 189 13.18 -7.36 1.25
CA TYR A 189 14.53 -7.89 1.35
C TYR A 189 14.99 -7.77 2.80
N ASN A 190 14.96 -8.87 3.54
CA ASN A 190 15.25 -8.86 4.96
C ASN A 190 16.54 -9.58 5.30
N TYR A 191 17.34 -8.98 6.17
CA TYR A 191 18.55 -9.53 6.76
C TYR A 191 18.84 -8.80 8.08
N GLU A 192 19.65 -9.41 8.91
CA GLU A 192 20.05 -8.82 10.20
C GLU A 192 20.73 -7.47 9.99
N GLY A 193 20.19 -6.43 10.64
CA GLY A 193 20.70 -5.06 10.53
C GLY A 193 20.22 -4.29 9.29
N LYS A 194 19.22 -4.79 8.53
CA LYS A 194 18.57 -3.99 7.47
C LYS A 194 18.01 -2.70 8.01
N VAL A 195 17.25 -2.75 9.11
CA VAL A 195 16.79 -1.56 9.81
C VAL A 195 17.94 -1.03 10.67
N ARG A 196 18.47 0.11 10.31
CA ARG A 196 19.55 0.80 11.02
C ARG A 196 19.03 1.54 12.23
N TRP A 197 17.86 2.15 12.09
CA TRP A 197 17.15 2.84 13.14
C TRP A 197 15.72 3.11 12.73
N ALA A 198 14.81 3.08 13.68
CA ALA A 198 13.43 3.53 13.52
C ALA A 198 13.03 4.38 14.73
N GLN A 199 12.15 5.34 14.51
CA GLN A 199 11.58 6.17 15.57
C GLN A 199 10.10 6.43 15.26
N VAL A 200 9.28 6.36 16.30
CA VAL A 200 7.85 6.68 16.25
C VAL A 200 7.54 7.68 17.35
N ARG A 201 6.74 8.67 17.01
CA ARG A 201 6.20 9.65 17.94
C ARG A 201 4.69 9.71 17.84
N VAL A 202 4.01 9.53 18.96
CA VAL A 202 2.57 9.77 19.08
C VAL A 202 2.37 11.27 19.33
N GLU A 203 2.00 12.00 18.28
CA GLU A 203 1.84 13.46 18.34
C GLU A 203 0.58 13.85 19.12
N ASN A 204 -0.50 13.11 18.90
CA ASN A 204 -1.77 13.19 19.60
C ASN A 204 -2.56 11.89 19.38
N ASP A 205 -3.82 11.86 19.79
CA ASP A 205 -4.67 10.67 19.71
C ASP A 205 -5.12 10.28 18.29
N THR A 206 -4.85 11.12 17.28
CA THR A 206 -5.20 10.84 15.88
C THR A 206 -4.02 11.00 14.91
N LEU A 207 -2.82 11.33 15.40
CA LEU A 207 -1.65 11.55 14.56
C LEU A 207 -0.40 10.92 15.17
N VAL A 208 0.25 10.11 14.37
CA VAL A 208 1.55 9.51 14.66
C VAL A 208 2.53 9.91 13.56
N THR A 209 3.75 10.27 13.94
CA THR A 209 4.84 10.51 13.00
C THR A 209 6.01 9.59 13.31
N GLY A 210 6.88 9.40 12.34
CA GLY A 210 8.07 8.61 12.57
C GLY A 210 8.93 8.50 11.33
N TYR A 211 9.96 7.69 11.45
CA TYR A 211 10.82 7.36 10.33
C TYR A 211 11.52 6.03 10.56
N ARG A 212 12.00 5.46 9.47
CA ARG A 212 13.00 4.39 9.55
C ARG A 212 14.13 4.65 8.58
N ILE A 213 15.30 4.22 8.95
CA ILE A 213 16.52 4.24 8.13
C ILE A 213 16.87 2.80 7.85
N THR A 214 16.92 2.44 6.59
CA THR A 214 17.23 1.08 6.15
C THR A 214 18.47 1.08 5.27
N SER A 215 19.10 -0.09 5.15
CA SER A 215 20.06 -0.36 4.11
C SER A 215 19.58 -1.51 3.24
N GLY A 216 19.91 -1.45 1.98
CA GLY A 216 19.50 -2.41 0.97
C GLY A 216 20.24 -2.11 -0.32
N TRP A 217 19.54 -2.11 -1.43
CA TRP A 217 20.08 -1.65 -2.71
C TRP A 217 20.57 -0.20 -2.62
N ALA A 218 19.74 0.70 -2.08
CA ALA A 218 20.24 1.96 -1.56
C ALA A 218 21.00 1.69 -0.26
N ARG A 219 22.26 2.13 -0.16
CA ARG A 219 23.10 1.91 1.04
C ARG A 219 22.48 2.53 2.30
N THR A 220 21.75 3.62 2.12
CA THR A 220 20.96 4.29 3.17
C THR A 220 19.71 4.84 2.54
N ASN A 221 18.56 4.33 2.99
CA ASN A 221 17.25 4.81 2.60
C ASN A 221 16.56 5.44 3.80
N TYR A 222 16.01 6.65 3.62
CA TYR A 222 15.27 7.39 4.64
C TYR A 222 13.79 7.38 4.27
N THR A 223 12.97 6.74 5.09
CA THR A 223 11.51 6.75 4.93
C THR A 223 10.89 7.42 6.15
N TYR A 224 10.51 8.67 6.01
CA TYR A 224 9.71 9.40 7.01
C TYR A 224 8.23 9.20 6.71
N PHE A 225 7.41 9.17 7.77
CA PHE A 225 5.97 9.03 7.61
C PHE A 225 5.18 9.93 8.57
N ALA A 226 3.96 10.26 8.16
CA ALA A 226 2.91 10.80 9.01
C ALA A 226 1.66 9.94 8.82
N MET A 227 1.12 9.40 9.92
CA MET A 227 -0.01 8.50 9.92
C MET A 227 -1.16 9.11 10.72
N SER A 228 -2.31 9.31 10.08
CA SER A 228 -3.52 9.83 10.72
C SER A 228 -4.62 8.77 10.77
N PHE A 229 -5.46 8.88 11.81
CA PHE A 229 -6.58 7.98 12.06
C PHE A 229 -7.89 8.74 12.08
N SER A 230 -8.94 8.15 11.54
CA SER A 230 -10.29 8.74 11.52
C SER A 230 -10.96 8.82 12.89
N ARG A 231 -10.39 8.18 13.91
CA ARG A 231 -10.84 8.19 15.30
C ARG A 231 -9.68 8.05 16.28
N PRO A 232 -9.86 8.46 17.54
CA PRO A 232 -8.75 8.54 18.50
C PRO A 232 -8.21 7.16 18.89
N ILE A 233 -6.90 7.09 19.04
CA ILE A 233 -6.18 6.00 19.70
C ILE A 233 -6.60 6.01 21.18
N ARG A 234 -7.08 4.89 21.71
CA ARG A 234 -7.40 4.72 23.12
C ARG A 234 -6.21 4.31 23.97
N ASN A 235 -5.35 3.46 23.39
CA ASN A 235 -4.14 2.98 24.00
C ASN A 235 -3.14 2.57 22.92
N TYR A 236 -1.87 2.43 23.26
CA TYR A 236 -0.83 1.89 22.39
C TYR A 236 0.27 1.24 23.21
N GLY A 237 1.00 0.33 22.59
CA GLY A 237 2.18 -0.30 23.16
C GLY A 237 3.22 -0.60 22.10
N ALA A 238 4.45 -0.85 22.54
CA ALA A 238 5.55 -1.15 21.63
C ALA A 238 6.51 -2.16 22.26
N VAL A 239 7.20 -2.87 21.36
CA VAL A 239 8.35 -3.70 21.71
C VAL A 239 9.49 -3.39 20.75
N ASP A 240 10.72 -3.38 21.27
CA ASP A 240 11.93 -3.42 20.44
C ASP A 240 12.43 -4.87 20.39
N LYS A 241 12.31 -5.53 19.24
CA LYS A 241 12.76 -6.91 19.03
C LYS A 241 14.26 -7.06 18.80
N ALA A 242 14.97 -5.94 18.64
CA ALA A 242 16.42 -5.89 18.50
C ALA A 242 17.01 -4.83 19.45
N PRO A 243 16.80 -4.98 20.78
CA PRO A 243 17.26 -4.00 21.73
C PRO A 243 18.78 -3.91 21.68
N LEU A 244 19.31 -2.68 21.67
CA LEU A 244 20.74 -2.45 21.78
C LEU A 244 21.21 -2.90 23.18
N ASP A 245 22.16 -3.85 23.23
CA ASP A 245 22.78 -4.30 24.48
C ASP A 245 23.68 -3.17 25.03
N TYR A 246 23.08 -2.29 25.80
CA TYR A 246 23.80 -1.23 26.50
C TYR A 246 24.45 -1.80 27.78
N ARG A 247 25.65 -2.36 27.65
CA ARG A 247 26.49 -2.79 28.80
C ARG A 247 27.03 -1.59 29.58
N GLY A 248 26.13 -0.74 30.06
CA GLY A 248 26.57 0.48 30.72
C GLY A 248 25.50 1.20 31.52
N GLY A 249 24.63 0.50 32.22
CA GLY A 249 23.96 0.99 33.42
C GLY A 249 22.94 2.14 33.27
N TRP A 250 22.42 2.45 32.08
CA TRP A 250 21.37 3.44 31.90
C TRP A 250 20.00 2.80 31.57
N GLY A 251 19.54 1.92 32.47
CA GLY A 251 18.18 1.35 32.40
C GLY A 251 17.11 2.40 32.74
N LYS A 252 17.15 3.59 32.08
CA LYS A 252 16.18 4.67 32.29
C LYS A 252 15.08 4.74 31.23
N PHE A 253 15.11 3.89 30.22
CA PHE A 253 14.10 3.91 29.18
C PHE A 253 13.21 2.68 29.31
N ASP A 254 12.24 2.77 30.21
CA ASP A 254 11.16 1.81 30.26
C ASP A 254 10.13 2.22 29.21
N THR A 255 10.18 1.55 28.05
CA THR A 255 9.25 1.76 26.94
C THR A 255 7.81 1.32 27.27
N SER A 256 7.59 0.70 28.43
CA SER A 256 6.27 0.26 28.90
C SER A 256 5.42 1.39 29.50
N HIS A 257 5.97 2.58 29.68
CA HIS A 257 5.28 3.69 30.37
C HIS A 257 5.10 4.92 29.49
N ASN A 258 4.07 4.93 28.63
CA ASN A 258 3.50 6.14 27.98
C ASN A 258 4.52 7.21 27.52
N PHE A 259 5.68 6.78 27.01
CA PHE A 259 6.54 7.72 26.31
C PHE A 259 5.92 7.97 24.91
N PRO A 260 5.66 9.22 24.56
CA PRO A 260 5.11 9.56 23.23
C PRO A 260 6.10 9.27 22.10
N GLU A 261 7.36 8.94 22.42
CA GLU A 261 8.44 8.73 21.46
C GLU A 261 9.19 7.43 21.77
N ILE A 262 9.34 6.57 20.77
CA ILE A 262 9.98 5.26 20.86
C ILE A 262 10.97 5.14 19.73
N GLY A 263 12.21 4.72 20.02
CA GLY A 263 13.25 4.51 19.01
C GLY A 263 14.01 3.22 19.25
N GLY A 264 14.44 2.58 18.17
CA GLY A 264 15.20 1.31 18.19
C GLY A 264 15.39 0.72 16.81
N CYS A 265 16.03 -0.44 16.75
CA CYS A 265 16.25 -1.16 15.49
C CYS A 265 15.15 -2.20 15.20
N GLY A 266 14.34 -2.56 16.19
CA GLY A 266 13.35 -3.64 16.10
C GLY A 266 11.93 -3.23 16.51
N ILE A 267 11.48 -2.02 16.20
CA ILE A 267 10.22 -1.47 16.70
C ILE A 267 9.03 -2.12 16.03
N VAL A 268 8.15 -2.71 16.85
CA VAL A 268 6.80 -3.15 16.51
C VAL A 268 5.85 -2.53 17.52
N MET A 269 4.79 -1.89 17.02
CA MET A 269 3.78 -1.22 17.86
C MET A 269 2.38 -1.75 17.58
N HIS A 270 1.48 -1.56 18.53
CA HIS A 270 0.04 -1.65 18.33
C HIS A 270 -0.65 -0.38 18.77
N PHE A 271 -1.77 -0.09 18.13
CA PHE A 271 -2.70 0.98 18.50
C PHE A 271 -4.09 0.39 18.70
N ASP A 272 -4.76 0.77 19.79
CA ASP A 272 -6.06 0.24 20.17
C ASP A 272 -7.14 1.31 19.93
N PHE A 273 -8.24 0.92 19.28
CA PHE A 273 -9.34 1.82 18.89
C PHE A 273 -10.68 1.48 19.58
N GLY A 274 -10.70 0.44 20.42
CA GLY A 274 -11.91 -0.06 21.04
C GLY A 274 -12.76 -0.88 20.09
N ASP A 275 -14.10 -0.78 20.20
CA ASP A 275 -15.07 -1.64 19.54
C ASP A 275 -16.09 -0.87 18.68
N ASP A 276 -15.78 0.36 18.29
CA ASP A 276 -16.66 1.19 17.46
C ASP A 276 -16.93 0.50 16.11
N PRO A 277 -18.21 0.27 15.72
CA PRO A 277 -18.55 -0.44 14.49
C PRO A 277 -18.25 0.35 13.20
N ALA A 278 -17.98 1.66 13.30
CA ALA A 278 -17.62 2.44 12.13
C ALA A 278 -16.24 1.98 11.55
N PRO A 279 -16.06 1.99 10.23
CA PRO A 279 -14.78 1.68 9.64
C PRO A 279 -13.67 2.59 10.17
N LEU A 280 -12.48 2.04 10.40
CA LEU A 280 -11.28 2.81 10.70
C LEU A 280 -10.61 3.19 9.38
N GLU A 281 -10.50 4.50 9.11
CA GLU A 281 -9.62 4.99 8.05
C GLU A 281 -8.25 5.34 8.62
N VAL A 282 -7.21 4.92 7.90
CA VAL A 282 -5.81 5.21 8.22
C VAL A 282 -5.15 5.79 6.97
N ARG A 283 -4.47 6.91 7.11
CA ARG A 283 -3.77 7.59 6.02
C ARG A 283 -2.30 7.71 6.37
N VAL A 284 -1.44 7.19 5.53
CA VAL A 284 0.01 7.16 5.76
C VAL A 284 0.71 7.89 4.62
N ALA A 285 1.17 9.09 4.89
CA ALA A 285 1.99 9.85 3.96
C ALA A 285 3.47 9.51 4.14
N LEU A 286 4.19 9.43 3.03
CA LEU A 286 5.64 9.22 2.99
C LEU A 286 6.38 10.50 2.59
N SER A 287 7.63 10.60 3.04
CA SER A 287 8.58 11.63 2.65
C SER A 287 10.01 11.10 2.77
N ALA A 288 10.90 11.52 1.87
CA ALA A 288 12.33 11.28 2.02
C ALA A 288 13.06 12.44 2.73
N VAL A 289 12.35 13.54 3.00
CA VAL A 289 12.89 14.80 3.56
C VAL A 289 12.81 14.81 5.08
N GLY A 290 11.61 14.55 5.61
CA GLY A 290 11.38 14.60 7.06
C GLY A 290 9.91 14.39 7.45
N THR A 291 9.62 14.24 8.74
CA THR A 291 8.26 14.07 9.25
C THR A 291 7.35 15.28 8.96
N GLN A 292 7.91 16.49 8.88
CA GLN A 292 7.16 17.68 8.50
C GLN A 292 6.75 17.63 7.02
N GLY A 293 7.63 17.13 6.13
CA GLY A 293 7.31 16.88 4.73
C GLY A 293 6.19 15.86 4.60
N ALA A 294 6.28 14.73 5.32
CA ALA A 294 5.22 13.72 5.35
C ALA A 294 3.88 14.30 5.84
N ARG A 295 3.88 15.16 6.86
CA ARG A 295 2.65 15.87 7.31
C ARG A 295 2.09 16.81 6.27
N ALA A 296 2.95 17.55 5.57
CA ALA A 296 2.52 18.45 4.48
C ALA A 296 1.92 17.65 3.31
N ASN A 297 2.53 16.53 2.94
CA ASN A 297 2.01 15.60 1.94
C ASN A 297 0.62 15.04 2.35
N LEU A 298 0.49 14.61 3.61
CA LEU A 298 -0.77 14.10 4.16
C LEU A 298 -1.90 15.14 4.04
N GLU A 299 -1.64 16.36 4.48
CA GLU A 299 -2.61 17.45 4.47
C GLU A 299 -2.98 17.83 3.03
N ALA A 300 -1.98 18.07 2.17
CA ALA A 300 -2.20 18.54 0.81
C ALA A 300 -3.00 17.54 -0.04
N GLU A 301 -2.76 16.24 0.13
CA GLU A 301 -3.35 15.23 -0.74
C GLU A 301 -4.65 14.64 -0.20
N THR A 302 -4.93 14.74 1.12
CA THR A 302 -6.08 14.03 1.69
C THR A 302 -7.00 14.86 2.57
N ALA A 303 -6.69 16.12 2.89
CA ALA A 303 -7.55 16.92 3.77
C ALA A 303 -8.95 17.14 3.18
N GLY A 304 -9.96 16.90 4.00
CA GLY A 304 -11.38 17.09 3.63
C GLY A 304 -11.91 16.10 2.60
N ARG A 305 -11.17 15.05 2.27
CA ARG A 305 -11.53 14.06 1.25
C ARG A 305 -11.92 12.73 1.88
N THR A 306 -12.96 12.12 1.37
CA THR A 306 -13.41 10.78 1.76
C THR A 306 -12.58 9.71 1.06
N PHE A 307 -12.56 8.49 1.61
CA PHE A 307 -11.93 7.33 0.99
C PHE A 307 -12.45 7.09 -0.44
N ASP A 308 -13.76 7.18 -0.66
CA ASP A 308 -14.36 6.87 -1.96
C ASP A 308 -14.03 7.95 -3.02
N GLU A 309 -13.85 9.22 -2.62
CA GLU A 309 -13.35 10.26 -3.52
C GLU A 309 -11.88 10.00 -3.91
N LEU A 310 -11.06 9.51 -2.98
CA LEU A 310 -9.66 9.15 -3.27
C LEU A 310 -9.57 7.93 -4.19
N VAL A 311 -10.43 6.92 -4.01
CA VAL A 311 -10.56 5.78 -4.95
C VAL A 311 -10.93 6.26 -6.36
N ALA A 312 -11.92 7.15 -6.45
CA ALA A 312 -12.37 7.67 -7.75
C ALA A 312 -11.27 8.47 -8.44
N GLU A 313 -10.49 9.26 -7.69
CA GLU A 313 -9.35 10.00 -8.25
C GLU A 313 -8.23 9.07 -8.70
N ALA A 314 -7.82 8.10 -7.89
CA ALA A 314 -6.79 7.13 -8.27
C ALA A 314 -7.15 6.41 -9.57
N ARG A 315 -8.42 5.95 -9.69
CA ARG A 315 -8.94 5.38 -10.91
C ARG A 315 -8.95 6.37 -12.08
N GLY A 316 -9.32 7.64 -11.82
CA GLY A 316 -9.32 8.71 -12.83
C GLY A 316 -7.93 8.94 -13.41
N ARG A 317 -6.90 9.06 -12.57
CA ARG A 317 -5.50 9.20 -13.01
C ARG A 317 -5.06 8.03 -13.91
N TRP A 318 -5.39 6.79 -13.54
CA TRP A 318 -5.12 5.64 -14.38
C TRP A 318 -5.92 5.64 -15.69
N SER A 319 -7.19 6.10 -15.65
CA SER A 319 -8.01 6.22 -16.84
C SER A 319 -7.43 7.21 -17.85
N ASP A 320 -6.89 8.33 -17.36
CA ASP A 320 -6.25 9.35 -18.19
C ASP A 320 -5.00 8.79 -18.89
N GLU A 321 -4.17 8.03 -18.15
CA GLU A 321 -2.98 7.40 -18.73
C GLU A 321 -3.33 6.30 -19.74
N MET A 322 -4.29 5.45 -19.43
CA MET A 322 -4.71 4.38 -20.36
C MET A 322 -5.34 4.94 -21.63
N ALA A 323 -5.95 6.12 -21.57
CA ALA A 323 -6.58 6.77 -22.73
C ALA A 323 -5.58 7.30 -23.78
N HIS A 324 -4.29 7.34 -23.47
CA HIS A 324 -3.26 7.71 -24.45
C HIS A 324 -3.09 6.68 -25.58
N ILE A 325 -3.56 5.43 -25.39
CA ILE A 325 -3.48 4.36 -26.38
C ILE A 325 -4.88 3.78 -26.59
N GLU A 326 -5.40 3.95 -27.80
CA GLU A 326 -6.63 3.27 -28.25
C GLU A 326 -6.24 1.99 -28.98
N ALA A 327 -6.85 0.86 -28.57
CA ALA A 327 -6.60 -0.44 -29.19
C ALA A 327 -7.90 -1.21 -29.36
N GLU A 328 -7.96 -1.98 -30.43
CA GLU A 328 -9.04 -2.93 -30.72
C GLU A 328 -8.48 -4.37 -30.71
N GLY A 329 -9.23 -5.29 -30.14
CA GLY A 329 -8.81 -6.69 -30.04
C GLY A 329 -9.78 -7.52 -29.21
N ASP A 330 -9.46 -8.79 -29.04
CA ASP A 330 -10.20 -9.62 -28.07
C ASP A 330 -9.89 -9.19 -26.63
N GLU A 331 -10.76 -9.60 -25.69
CA GLU A 331 -10.64 -9.21 -24.28
C GLU A 331 -9.29 -9.59 -23.67
N GLY A 332 -8.75 -10.76 -24.01
CA GLY A 332 -7.46 -11.23 -23.49
C GLY A 332 -6.29 -10.36 -23.96
N ALA A 333 -6.30 -10.00 -25.26
CA ALA A 333 -5.28 -9.13 -25.83
C ALA A 333 -5.33 -7.72 -25.23
N LEU A 334 -6.53 -7.15 -25.08
CA LEU A 334 -6.71 -5.82 -24.45
C LEU A 334 -6.30 -5.85 -22.98
N ARG A 335 -6.66 -6.88 -22.23
CA ARG A 335 -6.23 -7.06 -20.83
C ARG A 335 -4.71 -7.13 -20.73
N MET A 336 -4.06 -7.91 -21.57
CA MET A 336 -2.60 -8.00 -21.59
C MET A 336 -1.94 -6.66 -21.91
N LEU A 337 -2.43 -5.97 -22.95
CA LEU A 337 -1.91 -4.67 -23.39
C LEU A 337 -2.00 -3.62 -22.29
N TYR A 338 -3.22 -3.41 -21.75
CA TYR A 338 -3.42 -2.35 -20.76
C TYR A 338 -2.79 -2.67 -19.39
N THR A 339 -2.70 -3.95 -19.02
CA THR A 339 -1.96 -4.34 -17.81
C THR A 339 -0.45 -4.14 -17.99
N SER A 340 0.12 -4.45 -19.15
CA SER A 340 1.52 -4.18 -19.44
C SER A 340 1.80 -2.68 -19.41
N LEU A 341 0.93 -1.88 -20.00
CA LEU A 341 1.03 -0.41 -19.97
C LEU A 341 0.96 0.13 -18.52
N TYR A 342 0.03 -0.40 -17.72
CA TYR A 342 -0.08 -0.08 -16.29
C TYR A 342 1.25 -0.33 -15.56
N HIS A 343 1.89 -1.49 -15.74
CA HIS A 343 3.15 -1.81 -15.10
C HIS A 343 4.27 -0.84 -15.47
N THR A 344 4.35 -0.40 -16.74
CA THR A 344 5.38 0.55 -17.19
C THR A 344 5.28 1.94 -16.56
N MET A 345 4.13 2.28 -15.95
CA MET A 345 3.87 3.59 -15.33
C MET A 345 3.92 3.56 -13.80
N ILE A 346 4.25 2.42 -13.18
CA ILE A 346 4.48 2.34 -11.74
C ILE A 346 5.81 3.00 -11.38
N ASN A 347 6.85 2.81 -12.19
CA ASN A 347 8.16 3.41 -12.04
C ASN A 347 8.52 4.23 -13.31
N PRO A 348 9.36 5.26 -13.19
CA PRO A 348 9.98 5.80 -11.98
C PRO A 348 8.97 6.48 -11.07
N SER A 349 9.23 6.50 -9.75
CA SER A 349 8.32 7.10 -8.76
C SER A 349 8.73 8.53 -8.43
N VAL A 350 7.77 9.40 -8.19
CA VAL A 350 8.01 10.75 -7.66
C VAL A 350 8.81 10.64 -6.37
N TYR A 351 9.86 11.44 -6.23
CA TYR A 351 10.74 11.45 -5.06
C TYR A 351 10.95 12.87 -4.56
N GLN A 352 9.85 13.56 -4.32
CA GLN A 352 9.82 14.90 -3.74
C GLN A 352 8.52 15.11 -2.97
N ASP A 353 8.56 15.98 -1.96
CA ASP A 353 7.40 16.42 -1.20
C ASP A 353 6.58 17.46 -2.00
N VAL A 354 5.36 17.73 -1.54
CA VAL A 354 4.45 18.72 -2.19
C VAL A 354 5.02 20.14 -2.25
N ASP A 355 5.99 20.45 -1.39
CA ASP A 355 6.70 21.73 -1.37
C ASP A 355 7.92 21.78 -2.31
N GLY A 356 8.14 20.72 -3.10
CA GLY A 356 9.25 20.63 -4.06
C GLY A 356 10.57 20.13 -3.47
N ARG A 357 10.67 19.90 -2.14
CA ARG A 357 11.91 19.42 -1.52
C ARG A 357 12.08 17.92 -1.73
N TYR A 358 13.32 17.50 -1.89
CA TYR A 358 13.70 16.10 -2.04
C TYR A 358 15.09 15.83 -1.44
N ARG A 359 15.38 14.57 -1.15
CA ARG A 359 16.73 14.16 -0.73
C ARG A 359 17.54 13.72 -1.95
N GLY A 360 18.69 14.36 -2.14
CA GLY A 360 19.62 14.03 -3.20
C GLY A 360 20.44 12.76 -2.91
N LEU A 361 21.19 12.29 -3.92
CA LEU A 361 22.13 11.16 -3.78
C LEU A 361 23.32 11.49 -2.86
N ASP A 362 23.56 12.76 -2.60
CA ASP A 362 24.52 13.29 -1.62
C ASP A 362 23.99 13.23 -0.18
N HIS A 363 22.75 12.77 0.00
CA HIS A 363 22.00 12.76 1.26
C HIS A 363 21.57 14.13 1.78
N GLU A 364 21.82 15.20 1.06
CA GLU A 364 21.37 16.55 1.38
C GLU A 364 19.95 16.80 0.88
N ILE A 365 19.29 17.81 1.45
CA ILE A 365 17.95 18.22 1.04
C ILE A 365 18.08 19.34 0.01
N HIS A 366 17.47 19.10 -1.14
CA HIS A 366 17.40 20.02 -2.27
C HIS A 366 15.95 20.44 -2.53
N GLU A 367 15.79 21.47 -3.34
CA GLU A 367 14.51 21.95 -3.84
C GLU A 367 14.52 21.85 -5.37
N ALA A 368 13.46 21.26 -5.93
CA ALA A 368 13.31 21.16 -7.38
C ALA A 368 13.07 22.55 -7.99
N GLU A 369 13.61 22.79 -9.17
CA GLU A 369 13.29 23.98 -9.95
C GLU A 369 11.77 24.04 -10.21
N GLU A 370 11.21 25.24 -10.28
CA GLU A 370 9.80 25.46 -10.54
C GLU A 370 9.33 24.72 -11.81
N GLY A 371 8.26 23.94 -11.70
CA GLY A 371 7.70 23.14 -12.79
C GLY A 371 8.48 21.86 -13.09
N ARG A 372 9.45 21.46 -12.24
CA ARG A 372 10.15 20.19 -12.37
C ARG A 372 9.80 19.23 -11.26
N THR A 373 9.78 17.94 -11.59
CA THR A 373 9.56 16.84 -10.65
C THR A 373 10.83 16.00 -10.58
N ASN A 374 11.26 15.72 -9.34
CA ASN A 374 12.34 14.77 -9.09
C ASN A 374 11.76 13.36 -8.96
N TYR A 375 12.35 12.41 -9.66
CA TYR A 375 11.98 10.99 -9.64
C TYR A 375 13.11 10.13 -9.12
N THR A 376 12.77 9.07 -8.40
CA THR A 376 13.72 8.01 -8.07
C THR A 376 13.80 7.01 -9.21
N ILE A 377 14.99 6.44 -9.43
CA ILE A 377 15.25 5.43 -10.47
C ILE A 377 15.74 4.15 -9.76
N PHE A 378 14.84 3.50 -9.00
CA PHE A 378 15.16 2.20 -8.41
C PHE A 378 15.15 1.10 -9.47
N SER A 379 14.18 1.16 -10.36
CA SER A 379 14.00 0.18 -11.42
C SER A 379 13.46 0.84 -12.68
N VAL A 380 13.97 0.40 -13.82
CA VAL A 380 13.48 0.75 -15.16
C VAL A 380 13.39 -0.51 -16.03
N TRP A 381 13.08 -1.66 -15.41
CA TRP A 381 13.05 -2.95 -16.08
C TRP A 381 11.74 -3.22 -16.80
N ASP A 382 10.65 -2.56 -16.42
CA ASP A 382 9.31 -2.71 -17.00
C ASP A 382 9.17 -2.01 -18.35
#